data_a0fd7ada140bb40f079776c344814c37
#
_entry.id   a0fd7ada140bb40f079776c344814c37
#
_cell.length_a   1.000
_cell.length_b   1.000
_cell.length_c   1.000
_cell.angle_alpha   90.00
_cell.angle_beta   90.00
_cell.angle_gamma   90.00
#
_symmetry.space_group_name_H-M   'P 1'
#
loop_
_entity.id
_entity.type
_entity.pdbx_description
1 polymer ?
#
loop_
_entity_poly.entity_id
_entity_poly.type
_entity_poly.pdbx_seq_one_letter_code
_entity_poly.pdbx_strand_id
1 'polypeptide(L)'
;MKITKAAFFLLLLNLLSYEDSYSDELQNNFIDSSGIEKIVVRSTRIPSTTIDIGSSVYILSQDQIKERGFTDAIDAISSAPGVTSKQNGSFGGVGTIRIRGASSAQTLVLVDGVPVNDASSPGGGYNFEYLSTSNIESIEILRGPQSTLWGSDAMGGVVNIYTKQPDSGSLGIASEIGSFGLKRANADVSFSGPKSKFRAALAKTSADGISKADKRDGNNEADGFESESYSFNGSLDFDSVTIRSSLSYVDSEVEYDSYGFATGVQDGDEKSNTQEFVGSISTFFDLFNGSLQNNFLVSQSDIKRDYYTNNQLTFGAEGKRELFRYQGNVEFNESSEVAFGLESEESKVDFNQSKIDGIFFLYEFRPNNKLIISTGIRNDDHEGFGSKTTRKITGTFKLSDQLIIRSSWGEGFKVPTIFQSTYFCCGATTANNLIRPETSSSYDFGFELFFNEMNSNFSITYFDQDIKDQINFSFGVGGYENIDSVSSKGFEVALNYEISKLVNLYINYSYIDSVDGNGSSLLNIAKDSAEAGLIYETTKNYSGSLIARYNGSESSSYGKIDSWIRFDVNGLYRLSDSSELYFRIENLLDEEYQQVFGYGTPERSGFIGLRANF
;
A
#
# COMPACT_ATOMS: atom_id res chain seq x y z
N MET A 1 -24.01 11.93 4.03
CA MET A 1 -24.29 13.22 3.36
C MET A 1 -24.10 12.99 1.87
N LYS A 2 -25.15 12.98 1.06
CA LYS A 2 -25.00 12.80 -0.40
C LYS A 2 -24.30 14.03 -0.95
N ILE A 3 -22.99 13.95 -1.16
CA ILE A 3 -22.25 14.94 -1.94
C ILE A 3 -22.65 14.69 -3.39
N THR A 4 -23.53 15.51 -3.94
CA THR A 4 -23.91 15.43 -5.35
C THR A 4 -22.69 15.78 -6.18
N LYS A 5 -22.46 15.02 -7.28
CA LYS A 5 -21.37 15.24 -8.27
C LYS A 5 -21.19 16.73 -8.65
N ALA A 6 -22.24 17.55 -8.52
CA ALA A 6 -22.23 19.00 -8.75
C ALA A 6 -21.53 19.83 -7.65
N ALA A 7 -21.51 19.37 -6.38
CA ALA A 7 -20.86 20.12 -5.29
C ALA A 7 -19.34 20.04 -5.35
N PHE A 8 -18.80 18.94 -5.86
CA PHE A 8 -17.36 18.77 -6.10
C PHE A 8 -16.84 19.73 -7.20
N PHE A 9 -17.62 19.96 -8.23
CA PHE A 9 -17.29 20.89 -9.33
C PHE A 9 -17.43 22.38 -8.94
N LEU A 10 -18.33 22.73 -8.04
CA LEU A 10 -18.55 24.12 -7.62
C LEU A 10 -17.48 24.66 -6.64
N LEU A 11 -16.83 23.78 -5.88
CA LEU A 11 -15.70 24.17 -5.04
C LEU A 11 -14.46 24.55 -5.88
N LEU A 12 -14.28 23.93 -7.03
CA LEU A 12 -13.16 24.18 -7.97
C LEU A 12 -13.21 25.56 -8.64
N LEU A 13 -14.40 26.12 -8.87
CA LEU A 13 -14.57 27.37 -9.64
C LEU A 13 -14.29 28.66 -8.84
N ASN A 14 -14.28 28.61 -7.51
CA ASN A 14 -14.08 29.81 -6.67
C ASN A 14 -12.62 30.09 -6.28
N LEU A 15 -11.67 29.20 -6.67
CA LEU A 15 -10.24 29.34 -6.31
C LEU A 15 -9.38 29.99 -7.42
N LEU A 16 -9.99 30.39 -8.56
CA LEU A 16 -9.26 30.77 -9.78
C LEU A 16 -8.84 32.25 -9.89
N SER A 17 -8.92 33.06 -8.84
CA SER A 17 -8.56 34.48 -8.94
C SER A 17 -7.65 34.94 -7.82
N TYR A 18 -6.36 34.77 -7.98
CA TYR A 18 -5.34 35.66 -7.40
C TYR A 18 -3.96 35.42 -8.04
N GLU A 19 -3.34 36.42 -8.65
CA GLU A 19 -1.97 36.39 -9.15
C GLU A 19 -1.02 37.02 -8.12
N ASP A 20 0.15 36.41 -7.92
CA ASP A 20 1.52 36.92 -7.97
C ASP A 20 2.54 36.12 -7.11
N SER A 21 3.67 36.02 -7.70
CA SER A 21 4.93 35.30 -7.57
C SER A 21 5.60 35.12 -6.20
N TYR A 22 6.19 33.98 -5.93
CA TYR A 22 7.58 33.63 -5.56
C TYR A 22 7.75 32.17 -5.09
N SER A 23 8.68 31.55 -5.58
CA SER A 23 9.79 30.61 -5.50
C SER A 23 9.57 29.21 -4.97
N ASP A 24 10.05 28.29 -5.83
CA ASP A 24 10.30 26.87 -5.57
C ASP A 24 11.35 26.66 -4.49
N GLU A 25 11.01 25.79 -3.53
CA GLU A 25 11.97 24.87 -2.90
C GLU A 25 11.21 23.90 -1.99
N LEU A 26 10.85 22.74 -2.47
CA LEU A 26 10.64 21.49 -1.74
C LEU A 26 10.24 20.33 -2.68
N GLN A 27 10.84 20.25 -3.85
CA GLN A 27 11.05 18.98 -4.54
C GLN A 27 12.46 18.52 -4.16
N ASN A 28 12.55 17.70 -3.11
CA ASN A 28 13.84 17.24 -2.62
C ASN A 28 14.28 15.96 -3.33
N ASN A 29 14.69 16.09 -4.58
CA ASN A 29 15.73 15.23 -5.11
C ASN A 29 17.07 15.85 -4.68
N PHE A 30 17.61 15.42 -3.54
CA PHE A 30 18.97 15.78 -3.17
C PHE A 30 19.94 15.03 -4.10
N ILE A 31 20.47 15.73 -5.10
CA ILE A 31 21.65 15.26 -5.83
C ILE A 31 22.85 15.61 -4.97
N ASP A 32 23.52 14.62 -4.43
CA ASP A 32 24.75 14.82 -3.69
C ASP A 32 25.92 15.17 -4.65
N SER A 33 27.05 15.60 -4.07
CA SER A 33 28.28 15.91 -4.82
C SER A 33 28.84 14.72 -5.63
N SER A 34 28.32 13.52 -5.46
CA SER A 34 28.63 12.31 -6.23
C SER A 34 27.69 12.07 -7.42
N GLY A 35 26.64 12.91 -7.59
CA GLY A 35 25.67 12.79 -8.70
C GLY A 35 24.62 11.69 -8.50
N ILE A 36 24.45 11.19 -7.26
CA ILE A 36 23.50 10.14 -6.94
C ILE A 36 22.19 10.77 -6.50
N GLU A 37 21.10 10.37 -7.15
CA GLU A 37 19.74 10.72 -6.73
C GLU A 37 19.41 10.02 -5.42
N LYS A 38 19.26 10.78 -4.33
CA LYS A 38 18.86 10.24 -3.03
C LYS A 38 17.35 10.22 -2.93
N ILE A 39 16.76 9.05 -2.93
CA ILE A 39 15.33 8.87 -2.68
C ILE A 39 15.06 9.13 -1.19
N VAL A 40 14.22 10.12 -0.90
CA VAL A 40 13.80 10.44 0.47
C VAL A 40 12.62 9.58 0.85
N VAL A 41 12.73 8.85 1.95
CA VAL A 41 11.65 8.06 2.57
C VAL A 41 10.92 8.94 3.56
N ARG A 42 9.61 9.07 3.39
CA ARG A 42 8.75 9.94 4.22
C ARG A 42 8.04 9.17 5.33
N SER A 43 7.87 7.86 5.15
CA SER A 43 7.13 7.00 6.09
C SER A 43 7.85 6.67 7.40
N THR A 44 9.06 7.18 7.61
CA THR A 44 9.84 7.02 8.84
C THR A 44 9.60 8.12 9.89
N ARG A 45 8.71 9.08 9.65
CA ARG A 45 8.40 10.25 10.49
C ARG A 45 9.52 11.30 10.54
N ILE A 46 10.76 10.91 10.46
CA ILE A 46 11.92 11.77 10.20
C ILE A 46 12.31 11.47 8.75
N PRO A 47 12.17 12.43 7.81
CA PRO A 47 12.55 12.21 6.43
C PRO A 47 14.03 11.84 6.34
N SER A 48 14.32 10.69 5.77
CA SER A 48 15.69 10.16 5.68
C SER A 48 15.93 9.56 4.31
N THR A 49 17.16 9.57 3.84
CA THR A 49 17.51 8.91 2.57
C THR A 49 17.50 7.39 2.75
N THR A 50 17.22 6.64 1.69
CA THR A 50 17.17 5.17 1.74
C THR A 50 18.43 4.56 2.35
N ILE A 51 19.62 5.14 2.10
CA ILE A 51 20.90 4.66 2.63
C ILE A 51 21.10 4.93 4.12
N ASP A 52 20.27 5.77 4.74
CA ASP A 52 20.36 6.17 6.14
C ASP A 52 19.39 5.40 7.05
N ILE A 53 18.41 4.71 6.48
CA ILE A 53 17.36 4.02 7.22
C ILE A 53 17.82 2.63 7.66
N GLY A 54 17.69 2.36 8.97
CA GLY A 54 18.03 1.04 9.53
C GLY A 54 16.92 -0.01 9.39
N SER A 55 15.67 0.40 9.13
CA SER A 55 14.56 -0.52 8.82
C SER A 55 14.62 -1.01 7.38
N SER A 56 14.06 -2.19 7.13
CA SER A 56 13.89 -2.72 5.78
C SER A 56 12.81 -1.94 5.03
N VAL A 57 13.18 -1.22 3.98
CA VAL A 57 12.27 -0.42 3.14
C VAL A 57 12.40 -0.83 1.67
N TYR A 58 11.29 -0.81 0.94
CA TYR A 58 11.24 -0.97 -0.50
C TYR A 58 10.42 0.18 -1.10
N ILE A 59 10.92 0.78 -2.15
CA ILE A 59 10.29 1.94 -2.81
C ILE A 59 10.08 1.60 -4.27
N LEU A 60 8.90 1.93 -4.75
CA LEU A 60 8.54 1.92 -6.17
C LEU A 60 8.22 3.33 -6.60
N SER A 61 9.02 3.89 -7.50
CA SER A 61 8.74 5.17 -8.14
C SER A 61 7.69 5.04 -9.25
N GLN A 62 7.12 6.15 -9.68
CA GLN A 62 6.19 6.19 -10.81
C GLN A 62 6.82 5.59 -12.08
N ASP A 63 8.09 5.86 -12.33
CA ASP A 63 8.78 5.36 -13.53
C ASP A 63 8.94 3.85 -13.47
N GLN A 64 9.35 3.29 -12.33
CA GLN A 64 9.42 1.84 -12.13
C GLN A 64 8.05 1.15 -12.28
N ILE A 65 6.97 1.78 -11.79
CA ILE A 65 5.60 1.30 -11.97
C ILE A 65 5.24 1.23 -13.46
N LYS A 66 5.56 2.30 -14.22
CA LYS A 66 5.31 2.36 -15.67
C LYS A 66 6.16 1.37 -16.46
N GLU A 67 7.46 1.31 -16.19
CA GLU A 67 8.43 0.42 -16.88
C GLU A 67 8.06 -1.06 -16.70
N ARG A 68 7.56 -1.41 -15.51
CA ARG A 68 7.08 -2.77 -15.20
C ARG A 68 5.65 -3.02 -15.68
N GLY A 69 4.94 -1.99 -16.19
CA GLY A 69 3.58 -2.10 -16.72
C GLY A 69 2.51 -2.38 -15.68
N PHE A 70 2.74 -2.07 -14.41
CA PHE A 70 1.75 -2.23 -13.37
C PHE A 70 0.61 -1.23 -13.55
N THR A 71 -0.62 -1.73 -13.65
CA THR A 71 -1.85 -0.92 -13.76
C THR A 71 -2.65 -0.87 -12.47
N ASP A 72 -2.46 -1.85 -11.60
CA ASP A 72 -3.15 -1.98 -10.33
C ASP A 72 -2.13 -1.99 -9.18
N ALA A 73 -2.46 -1.30 -8.08
CA ALA A 73 -1.52 -1.09 -6.97
C ALA A 73 -1.11 -2.41 -6.29
N ILE A 74 -2.00 -3.39 -6.24
CA ILE A 74 -1.72 -4.70 -5.62
C ILE A 74 -0.56 -5.42 -6.32
N ASP A 75 -0.50 -5.36 -7.66
CA ASP A 75 0.59 -5.96 -8.44
C ASP A 75 1.92 -5.25 -8.20
N ALA A 76 1.90 -3.91 -8.15
CA ALA A 76 3.08 -3.13 -7.83
C ALA A 76 3.61 -3.43 -6.43
N ILE A 77 2.74 -3.48 -5.43
CA ILE A 77 3.10 -3.75 -4.03
C ILE A 77 3.62 -5.18 -3.87
N SER A 78 3.01 -6.15 -4.53
CA SER A 78 3.42 -7.57 -4.44
C SER A 78 4.76 -7.87 -5.11
N SER A 79 5.28 -6.97 -5.96
CA SER A 79 6.62 -7.07 -6.53
C SER A 79 7.74 -6.88 -5.49
N ALA A 80 7.43 -6.32 -4.32
CA ALA A 80 8.40 -6.10 -3.26
C ALA A 80 8.80 -7.41 -2.55
N PRO A 81 10.08 -7.61 -2.22
CA PRO A 81 10.49 -8.77 -1.43
C PRO A 81 9.77 -8.80 -0.08
N GLY A 82 9.35 -9.99 0.37
CA GLY A 82 8.64 -10.18 1.64
C GLY A 82 7.15 -9.86 1.60
N VAL A 83 6.62 -9.49 0.42
CA VAL A 83 5.21 -9.18 0.22
C VAL A 83 4.55 -10.24 -0.67
N THR A 84 3.41 -10.73 -0.25
CA THR A 84 2.57 -11.64 -1.05
C THR A 84 1.18 -11.06 -1.18
N SER A 85 0.54 -11.25 -2.34
CA SER A 85 -0.84 -10.83 -2.61
C SER A 85 -1.76 -12.02 -2.80
N LYS A 86 -3.02 -11.81 -2.52
CA LYS A 86 -4.13 -12.73 -2.82
C LYS A 86 -5.26 -11.95 -3.45
N GLN A 87 -5.77 -12.45 -4.55
CA GLN A 87 -6.91 -11.85 -5.24
C GLN A 87 -7.94 -12.93 -5.61
N ASN A 88 -9.19 -12.67 -5.31
CA ASN A 88 -10.31 -13.55 -5.60
C ASN A 88 -10.78 -13.32 -7.04
N GLY A 89 -10.26 -14.08 -7.99
CA GLY A 89 -10.56 -13.91 -9.41
C GLY A 89 -9.79 -12.75 -10.06
N SER A 90 -10.39 -12.13 -11.09
CA SER A 90 -9.79 -11.03 -11.85
C SER A 90 -10.42 -9.67 -11.47
N PHE A 91 -10.38 -8.72 -12.36
CA PHE A 91 -10.85 -7.32 -12.23
C PHE A 91 -11.87 -7.10 -11.11
N GLY A 92 -11.52 -6.26 -10.12
CA GLY A 92 -12.39 -5.99 -8.98
C GLY A 92 -12.50 -7.12 -7.92
N GLY A 93 -11.82 -8.25 -8.12
CA GLY A 93 -11.79 -9.31 -7.11
C GLY A 93 -11.06 -8.87 -5.84
N VAL A 94 -11.62 -9.22 -4.66
CA VAL A 94 -11.05 -8.83 -3.36
C VAL A 94 -9.55 -9.09 -3.31
N GLY A 95 -8.78 -8.02 -3.21
CA GLY A 95 -7.32 -8.04 -3.23
C GLY A 95 -6.72 -7.69 -1.88
N THR A 96 -5.90 -8.58 -1.32
CA THR A 96 -5.23 -8.39 -0.03
C THR A 96 -3.73 -8.62 -0.14
N ILE A 97 -2.96 -7.98 0.73
CA ILE A 97 -1.51 -8.18 0.83
C ILE A 97 -1.14 -8.72 2.21
N ARG A 98 -0.01 -9.42 2.27
CA ARG A 98 0.62 -9.90 3.49
C ARG A 98 2.09 -9.54 3.46
N ILE A 99 2.62 -9.04 4.58
CA ILE A 99 4.05 -8.73 4.72
C ILE A 99 4.68 -9.76 5.67
N ARG A 100 5.67 -10.52 5.19
CA ARG A 100 6.41 -11.53 5.98
C ARG A 100 5.50 -12.54 6.68
N GLY A 101 4.40 -12.92 6.02
CA GLY A 101 3.42 -13.85 6.58
C GLY A 101 2.41 -13.25 7.57
N ALA A 102 2.58 -12.02 8.02
CA ALA A 102 1.55 -11.31 8.79
C ALA A 102 0.28 -11.14 7.97
N SER A 103 -0.88 -11.16 8.60
CA SER A 103 -2.16 -11.04 7.89
C SER A 103 -2.35 -9.64 7.31
N SER A 104 -3.24 -9.51 6.30
CA SER A 104 -3.63 -8.21 5.76
C SER A 104 -4.18 -7.26 6.83
N ALA A 105 -4.81 -7.80 7.85
CA ALA A 105 -5.31 -7.08 9.02
C ALA A 105 -4.19 -6.44 9.88
N GLN A 106 -2.96 -6.95 9.78
CA GLN A 106 -1.78 -6.54 10.54
C GLN A 106 -0.85 -5.64 9.70
N THR A 107 -1.31 -5.21 8.53
CA THR A 107 -0.61 -4.29 7.63
C THR A 107 -1.38 -2.98 7.55
N LEU A 108 -0.75 -1.90 7.96
CA LEU A 108 -1.33 -0.56 7.83
C LEU A 108 -1.13 -0.05 6.40
N VAL A 109 -2.20 0.43 5.79
CA VAL A 109 -2.17 1.06 4.47
C VAL A 109 -2.49 2.55 4.62
N LEU A 110 -1.64 3.38 4.05
CA LEU A 110 -1.78 4.83 4.06
C LEU A 110 -1.88 5.35 2.62
N VAL A 111 -2.77 6.30 2.39
CA VAL A 111 -2.81 7.10 1.16
C VAL A 111 -2.58 8.56 1.56
N ASP A 112 -1.49 9.17 1.10
CA ASP A 112 -1.03 10.50 1.49
C ASP A 112 -0.98 10.69 3.03
N GLY A 113 -0.59 9.63 3.77
CA GLY A 113 -0.50 9.62 5.23
C GLY A 113 -1.82 9.43 5.98
N VAL A 114 -2.93 9.21 5.28
CA VAL A 114 -4.26 8.89 5.84
C VAL A 114 -4.43 7.38 5.93
N PRO A 115 -4.76 6.80 7.11
CA PRO A 115 -5.11 5.39 7.23
C PRO A 115 -6.37 5.05 6.44
N VAL A 116 -6.28 4.05 5.55
CA VAL A 116 -7.41 3.59 4.70
C VAL A 116 -7.85 2.17 5.03
N ASN A 117 -7.31 1.57 6.08
CA ASN A 117 -7.78 0.27 6.57
C ASN A 117 -9.27 0.35 6.94
N ASP A 118 -10.06 -0.60 6.47
CA ASP A 118 -11.52 -0.60 6.61
C ASP A 118 -11.97 -0.97 8.03
N ALA A 119 -12.46 0.01 8.78
CA ALA A 119 -12.96 -0.18 10.15
C ALA A 119 -14.16 -1.13 10.23
N SER A 120 -14.95 -1.28 9.15
CA SER A 120 -16.12 -2.17 9.08
C SER A 120 -15.77 -3.60 8.66
N SER A 121 -14.55 -3.83 8.18
CA SER A 121 -14.07 -5.15 7.80
C SER A 121 -13.81 -6.01 9.04
N PRO A 122 -14.11 -7.33 9.01
CA PRO A 122 -13.86 -8.21 10.14
C PRO A 122 -12.44 -8.15 10.70
N GLY A 123 -11.44 -8.13 9.85
CA GLY A 123 -10.04 -8.02 10.24
C GLY A 123 -9.47 -6.60 10.24
N GLY A 124 -10.17 -5.63 9.64
CA GLY A 124 -9.68 -4.26 9.48
C GLY A 124 -8.58 -4.13 8.42
N GLY A 125 -8.45 -5.09 7.48
CA GLY A 125 -7.52 -4.97 6.36
C GLY A 125 -8.03 -4.03 5.27
N TYR A 126 -7.14 -3.57 4.40
CA TYR A 126 -7.53 -2.81 3.20
C TYR A 126 -7.74 -3.74 2.01
N ASN A 127 -8.74 -3.44 1.19
CA ASN A 127 -9.02 -4.13 -0.06
C ASN A 127 -8.50 -3.28 -1.23
N PHE A 128 -7.57 -3.84 -2.01
CA PHE A 128 -6.90 -3.13 -3.10
C PHE A 128 -7.64 -3.23 -4.45
N GLU A 129 -8.85 -3.78 -4.49
CA GLU A 129 -9.55 -4.16 -5.73
C GLU A 129 -9.73 -3.03 -6.75
N TYR A 130 -9.81 -1.78 -6.31
CA TYR A 130 -10.02 -0.63 -7.19
C TYR A 130 -8.91 0.42 -7.16
N LEU A 131 -7.79 0.12 -6.53
CA LEU A 131 -6.69 1.07 -6.45
C LEU A 131 -5.79 0.97 -7.69
N SER A 132 -6.07 1.84 -8.67
CA SER A 132 -5.26 1.96 -9.89
C SER A 132 -3.96 2.72 -9.64
N THR A 133 -2.90 2.34 -10.35
CA THR A 133 -1.61 3.04 -10.32
C THR A 133 -1.63 4.39 -11.07
N SER A 134 -2.68 4.71 -11.80
CA SER A 134 -2.75 5.91 -12.67
C SER A 134 -2.50 7.23 -11.95
N ASN A 135 -2.89 7.33 -10.67
CA ASN A 135 -2.71 8.49 -9.81
C ASN A 135 -1.60 8.31 -8.75
N ILE A 136 -0.80 7.24 -8.82
CA ILE A 136 0.27 6.98 -7.85
C ILE A 136 1.58 7.61 -8.33
N GLU A 137 2.24 8.36 -7.44
CA GLU A 137 3.58 8.90 -7.61
C GLU A 137 4.64 7.90 -7.13
N SER A 138 4.44 7.36 -5.93
CA SER A 138 5.33 6.36 -5.35
C SER A 138 4.64 5.49 -4.31
N ILE A 139 5.21 4.32 -4.05
CA ILE A 139 4.79 3.40 -3.00
C ILE A 139 6.00 3.10 -2.12
N GLU A 140 5.87 3.34 -0.81
CA GLU A 140 6.88 2.99 0.18
C GLU A 140 6.37 1.84 1.04
N ILE A 141 7.15 0.77 1.17
CA ILE A 141 6.80 -0.42 1.93
C ILE A 141 7.83 -0.60 3.05
N LEU A 142 7.43 -0.33 4.29
CA LEU A 142 8.22 -0.59 5.48
C LEU A 142 7.85 -1.96 6.03
N ARG A 143 8.80 -2.86 6.12
CA ARG A 143 8.59 -4.24 6.57
C ARG A 143 8.97 -4.41 8.03
N GLY A 144 8.29 -5.33 8.72
CA GLY A 144 8.39 -5.53 10.16
C GLY A 144 7.60 -4.49 10.97
N PRO A 145 7.54 -4.62 12.32
CA PRO A 145 6.70 -3.78 13.17
C PRO A 145 7.01 -2.29 13.06
N GLN A 146 5.98 -1.49 12.84
CA GLN A 146 6.03 -0.03 12.72
C GLN A 146 5.08 0.66 13.70
N SER A 147 4.50 -0.07 14.67
CA SER A 147 3.51 0.51 15.59
C SER A 147 4.08 1.64 16.44
N THR A 148 5.38 1.67 16.71
CA THR A 148 6.06 2.80 17.38
C THR A 148 5.98 4.09 16.56
N LEU A 149 5.87 4.00 15.24
CA LEU A 149 5.71 5.15 14.35
C LEU A 149 4.23 5.45 14.05
N TRP A 150 3.42 4.41 13.84
CA TRP A 150 2.12 4.52 13.19
C TRP A 150 0.94 4.00 14.03
N GLY A 151 1.19 3.50 15.25
CA GLY A 151 0.14 3.00 16.16
C GLY A 151 -0.35 1.59 15.81
N SER A 152 -1.62 1.35 16.11
CA SER A 152 -2.29 0.08 15.82
C SER A 152 -2.23 -0.28 14.33
N ASP A 153 -2.42 -1.56 14.01
CA ASP A 153 -2.46 -2.16 12.68
C ASP A 153 -1.10 -2.29 11.96
N ALA A 154 -0.06 -1.57 12.39
CA ALA A 154 1.27 -1.59 11.78
C ALA A 154 2.19 -2.70 12.36
N MET A 155 1.67 -3.92 12.56
CA MET A 155 2.40 -5.05 13.16
C MET A 155 3.30 -5.77 12.16
N GLY A 156 2.82 -6.04 10.96
CA GLY A 156 3.56 -6.69 9.88
C GLY A 156 4.36 -5.70 9.04
N GLY A 157 3.87 -4.48 8.94
CA GLY A 157 4.48 -3.40 8.18
C GLY A 157 3.50 -2.28 7.84
N VAL A 158 4.02 -1.35 7.03
CA VAL A 158 3.24 -0.20 6.50
C VAL A 158 3.43 -0.13 5.00
N VAL A 159 2.35 0.05 4.26
CA VAL A 159 2.34 0.44 2.86
C VAL A 159 1.86 1.88 2.78
N ASN A 160 2.73 2.78 2.37
CA ASN A 160 2.38 4.19 2.19
C ASN A 160 2.38 4.54 0.71
N ILE A 161 1.22 4.95 0.21
CA ILE A 161 0.96 5.30 -1.18
C ILE A 161 0.88 6.81 -1.27
N TYR A 162 1.76 7.39 -2.06
CA TYR A 162 1.74 8.82 -2.36
C TYR A 162 1.09 9.04 -3.71
N THR A 163 0.10 9.91 -3.74
CA THR A 163 -0.55 10.32 -4.99
C THR A 163 0.22 11.43 -5.68
N LYS A 164 0.05 11.53 -6.99
CA LYS A 164 0.70 12.56 -7.80
C LYS A 164 0.37 13.95 -7.30
N GLN A 165 1.41 14.71 -7.03
CA GLN A 165 1.29 16.09 -6.59
C GLN A 165 1.24 17.05 -7.79
N PRO A 166 0.65 18.24 -7.62
CA PRO A 166 0.68 19.26 -8.66
C PRO A 166 2.12 19.75 -8.88
N ASP A 167 2.64 19.56 -10.08
CA ASP A 167 4.01 19.93 -10.44
C ASP A 167 4.01 21.18 -11.32
N SER A 168 3.85 21.04 -12.62
CA SER A 168 3.75 22.12 -13.59
C SER A 168 2.32 22.26 -14.12
N GLY A 169 1.99 23.35 -14.80
CA GLY A 169 0.72 23.44 -15.52
C GLY A 169 0.71 22.38 -16.63
N SER A 170 -0.17 21.40 -16.54
CA SER A 170 -0.23 20.27 -17.49
C SER A 170 -1.65 19.73 -17.61
N LEU A 171 -1.92 19.09 -18.73
CA LEU A 171 -3.11 18.30 -19.01
C LEU A 171 -2.68 16.90 -19.44
N GLY A 172 -3.00 15.89 -18.62
CA GLY A 172 -2.75 14.48 -18.92
C GLY A 172 -4.02 13.78 -19.40
N ILE A 173 -3.89 12.95 -20.42
CA ILE A 173 -4.95 12.01 -20.83
C ILE A 173 -4.34 10.64 -21.11
N ALA A 174 -5.06 9.58 -20.74
CA ALA A 174 -4.68 8.22 -21.08
C ALA A 174 -5.92 7.38 -21.38
N SER A 175 -5.78 6.42 -22.30
CA SER A 175 -6.82 5.43 -22.59
C SER A 175 -6.20 4.08 -22.87
N GLU A 176 -6.88 3.01 -22.49
CA GLU A 176 -6.47 1.62 -22.72
C GLU A 176 -7.70 0.78 -23.06
N ILE A 177 -7.54 -0.14 -23.99
CA ILE A 177 -8.52 -1.18 -24.32
C ILE A 177 -7.81 -2.53 -24.40
N GLY A 178 -8.52 -3.62 -24.16
CA GLY A 178 -7.89 -4.94 -24.23
C GLY A 178 -8.83 -6.12 -24.01
N SER A 179 -8.23 -7.25 -23.68
CA SER A 179 -8.92 -8.50 -23.40
C SER A 179 -9.98 -8.35 -22.33
N PHE A 180 -10.96 -9.23 -22.33
CA PHE A 180 -12.07 -9.28 -21.35
C PHE A 180 -12.95 -8.01 -21.34
N GLY A 181 -13.06 -7.33 -22.50
CA GLY A 181 -13.83 -6.10 -22.64
C GLY A 181 -13.24 -4.89 -21.88
N LEU A 182 -11.97 -4.97 -21.43
CA LEU A 182 -11.35 -3.90 -20.65
C LEU A 182 -11.33 -2.57 -21.42
N LYS A 183 -11.79 -1.52 -20.74
CA LYS A 183 -11.69 -0.12 -21.16
C LYS A 183 -11.28 0.71 -19.96
N ARG A 184 -10.17 1.46 -20.09
CA ARG A 184 -9.71 2.43 -19.08
C ARG A 184 -9.57 3.79 -19.75
N ALA A 185 -9.94 4.83 -19.02
CA ALA A 185 -9.73 6.21 -19.43
C ALA A 185 -9.37 7.05 -18.20
N ASN A 186 -8.32 7.86 -18.32
CA ASN A 186 -7.85 8.76 -17.27
C ASN A 186 -7.68 10.15 -17.85
N ALA A 187 -7.98 11.18 -17.07
CA ALA A 187 -7.64 12.56 -17.38
C ALA A 187 -7.24 13.29 -16.11
N ASP A 188 -6.23 14.14 -16.23
CA ASP A 188 -5.82 15.00 -15.12
C ASP A 188 -5.41 16.37 -15.62
N VAL A 189 -5.56 17.35 -14.76
CA VAL A 189 -5.15 18.73 -14.97
C VAL A 189 -4.38 19.21 -13.76
N SER A 190 -3.22 19.80 -13.98
CA SER A 190 -2.41 20.42 -12.95
C SER A 190 -2.27 21.92 -13.22
N PHE A 191 -2.23 22.66 -12.14
CA PHE A 191 -1.89 24.08 -12.14
C PHE A 191 -0.80 24.32 -11.11
N SER A 192 0.22 25.10 -11.50
CA SER A 192 1.29 25.50 -10.59
C SER A 192 1.51 27.00 -10.72
N GLY A 193 1.07 27.72 -9.70
CA GLY A 193 1.35 29.14 -9.49
C GLY A 193 2.32 29.33 -8.33
N PRO A 194 2.73 30.58 -8.09
CA PRO A 194 3.77 30.86 -7.08
C PRO A 194 3.36 30.57 -5.64
N LYS A 195 2.08 30.72 -5.31
CA LYS A 195 1.52 30.52 -3.96
C LYS A 195 0.44 29.46 -3.89
N SER A 196 0.09 28.86 -5.05
CA SER A 196 -0.95 27.85 -5.10
C SER A 196 -0.66 26.83 -6.19
N LYS A 197 -0.73 25.57 -5.81
CA LYS A 197 -0.59 24.44 -6.72
C LYS A 197 -1.80 23.53 -6.53
N PHE A 198 -2.37 23.00 -7.61
CA PHE A 198 -3.43 22.00 -7.49
C PHE A 198 -3.46 21.07 -8.70
N ARG A 199 -3.91 19.85 -8.45
CA ARG A 199 -4.13 18.83 -9.44
C ARG A 199 -5.49 18.19 -9.21
N ALA A 200 -6.25 18.02 -10.27
CA ALA A 200 -7.48 17.23 -10.26
C ALA A 200 -7.33 16.10 -11.28
N ALA A 201 -7.76 14.90 -10.92
CA ALA A 201 -7.75 13.76 -11.81
C ALA A 201 -9.06 12.97 -11.71
N LEU A 202 -9.42 12.33 -12.82
CA LEU A 202 -10.52 11.40 -12.92
C LEU A 202 -10.05 10.15 -13.65
N ALA A 203 -10.57 8.98 -13.25
CA ALA A 203 -10.35 7.75 -13.97
C ALA A 203 -11.64 6.93 -14.01
N LYS A 204 -11.84 6.22 -15.11
CA LYS A 204 -12.91 5.25 -15.28
C LYS A 204 -12.34 3.96 -15.84
N THR A 205 -12.70 2.83 -15.22
CA THR A 205 -12.36 1.49 -15.68
C THR A 205 -13.64 0.68 -15.81
N SER A 206 -13.78 -0.07 -16.89
CA SER A 206 -14.81 -1.10 -17.02
C SER A 206 -14.24 -2.34 -17.70
N ALA A 207 -14.71 -3.50 -17.32
CA ALA A 207 -14.36 -4.77 -17.93
C ALA A 207 -15.59 -5.69 -17.92
N ASP A 208 -15.78 -6.47 -18.98
CA ASP A 208 -16.78 -7.54 -18.98
C ASP A 208 -16.32 -8.69 -18.06
N GLY A 209 -15.01 -8.82 -17.86
CA GLY A 209 -14.40 -9.76 -16.93
C GLY A 209 -14.33 -11.21 -17.41
N ILE A 210 -14.08 -12.08 -16.46
CA ILE A 210 -14.17 -13.55 -16.57
C ILE A 210 -14.91 -14.04 -15.33
N SER A 211 -15.39 -15.29 -15.30
CA SER A 211 -15.92 -15.88 -14.06
C SER A 211 -14.86 -15.79 -12.95
N LYS A 212 -15.25 -15.28 -11.77
CA LYS A 212 -14.38 -15.32 -10.59
C LYS A 212 -14.18 -16.76 -10.12
N ALA A 213 -15.19 -17.61 -10.22
CA ALA A 213 -15.04 -19.04 -10.00
C ALA A 213 -14.16 -19.68 -11.09
N ASP A 214 -13.40 -20.70 -10.71
CA ASP A 214 -12.48 -21.33 -11.64
C ASP A 214 -13.22 -22.04 -12.79
N LYS A 215 -12.91 -21.70 -14.03
CA LYS A 215 -13.50 -22.34 -15.23
C LYS A 215 -13.29 -23.85 -15.31
N ARG A 216 -12.23 -24.37 -14.65
CA ARG A 216 -11.94 -25.81 -14.60
C ARG A 216 -12.99 -26.58 -13.81
N ASP A 217 -13.72 -25.91 -12.94
CA ASP A 217 -14.84 -26.46 -12.16
C ASP A 217 -16.18 -26.32 -12.90
N GLY A 218 -16.17 -25.83 -14.15
CA GLY A 218 -17.36 -25.73 -15.04
C GLY A 218 -18.01 -24.34 -15.06
N ASN A 219 -17.41 -23.36 -14.41
CA ASN A 219 -17.89 -21.99 -14.32
C ASN A 219 -17.50 -21.20 -15.59
N ASN A 220 -18.44 -20.49 -16.21
CA ASN A 220 -18.22 -19.83 -17.50
C ASN A 220 -18.90 -18.48 -17.65
N GLU A 221 -19.59 -17.98 -16.65
CA GLU A 221 -20.15 -16.63 -16.74
C GLU A 221 -19.03 -15.58 -16.70
N ALA A 222 -19.35 -14.34 -17.00
CA ALA A 222 -18.40 -13.25 -16.94
C ALA A 222 -18.84 -12.29 -15.83
N ASP A 223 -17.96 -12.08 -14.85
CA ASP A 223 -18.16 -11.18 -13.73
C ASP A 223 -17.63 -9.81 -14.07
N GLY A 224 -18.55 -8.88 -14.29
CA GLY A 224 -18.25 -7.52 -14.68
C GLY A 224 -17.63 -6.68 -13.57
N PHE A 225 -16.90 -5.66 -14.01
CA PHE A 225 -16.30 -4.67 -13.14
C PHE A 225 -16.46 -3.26 -13.70
N GLU A 226 -16.91 -2.32 -12.88
CA GLU A 226 -16.91 -0.90 -13.19
C GLU A 226 -16.39 -0.10 -12.00
N SER A 227 -15.51 0.89 -12.25
CA SER A 227 -15.00 1.79 -11.21
C SER A 227 -14.80 3.19 -11.78
N GLU A 228 -15.23 4.19 -11.02
CA GLU A 228 -14.95 5.60 -11.24
C GLU A 228 -14.19 6.17 -10.06
N SER A 229 -13.11 6.90 -10.32
CA SER A 229 -12.34 7.57 -9.26
C SER A 229 -12.13 9.04 -9.59
N TYR A 230 -12.15 9.85 -8.54
CA TYR A 230 -11.94 11.29 -8.59
C TYR A 230 -10.91 11.66 -7.53
N SER A 231 -9.93 12.47 -7.86
CA SER A 231 -8.94 12.95 -6.89
C SER A 231 -8.64 14.42 -7.06
N PHE A 232 -8.26 15.04 -5.96
CA PHE A 232 -7.82 16.42 -5.90
C PHE A 232 -6.68 16.56 -4.90
N ASN A 233 -5.57 17.16 -5.33
CA ASN A 233 -4.45 17.54 -4.49
C ASN A 233 -4.21 19.04 -4.63
N GLY A 234 -4.04 19.72 -3.51
CA GLY A 234 -3.82 21.16 -3.48
C GLY A 234 -2.78 21.58 -2.45
N SER A 235 -2.01 22.62 -2.76
CA SER A 235 -1.10 23.29 -1.84
C SER A 235 -1.28 24.80 -1.94
N LEU A 236 -1.32 25.46 -0.77
CA LEU A 236 -1.35 26.90 -0.63
C LEU A 236 -0.18 27.33 0.26
N ASP A 237 0.68 28.20 -0.25
CA ASP A 237 1.88 28.68 0.43
C ASP A 237 1.73 30.16 0.84
N PHE A 238 1.80 30.40 2.15
CA PHE A 238 1.66 31.71 2.81
C PHE A 238 2.95 32.09 3.52
N ASP A 239 4.05 32.28 2.80
CA ASP A 239 5.39 32.65 3.29
C ASP A 239 5.91 31.79 4.49
N SER A 240 5.15 31.68 5.56
CA SER A 240 5.51 30.94 6.80
C SER A 240 4.62 29.73 7.08
N VAL A 241 3.58 29.52 6.29
CA VAL A 241 2.60 28.44 6.49
C VAL A 241 2.26 27.82 5.15
N THR A 242 2.40 26.51 5.02
CA THR A 242 1.92 25.75 3.86
C THR A 242 0.72 24.91 4.28
N ILE A 243 -0.37 25.02 3.53
CA ILE A 243 -1.56 24.18 3.70
C ILE A 243 -1.64 23.22 2.52
N ARG A 244 -1.72 21.93 2.80
CA ARG A 244 -1.92 20.89 1.77
C ARG A 244 -3.25 20.19 1.99
N SER A 245 -3.92 19.86 0.91
CA SER A 245 -5.15 19.06 0.93
C SER A 245 -5.05 17.91 -0.07
N SER A 246 -5.54 16.74 0.33
CA SER A 246 -5.71 15.58 -0.54
C SER A 246 -7.13 15.06 -0.38
N LEU A 247 -7.82 14.82 -1.49
CA LEU A 247 -9.18 14.27 -1.52
C LEU A 247 -9.22 13.18 -2.58
N SER A 248 -9.82 12.05 -2.26
CA SER A 248 -10.07 10.94 -3.19
C SER A 248 -11.48 10.39 -2.96
N TYR A 249 -12.16 10.06 -4.03
CA TYR A 249 -13.45 9.36 -3.99
C TYR A 249 -13.46 8.27 -5.06
N VAL A 250 -13.85 7.07 -4.68
CA VAL A 250 -14.02 5.91 -5.56
C VAL A 250 -15.45 5.41 -5.44
N ASP A 251 -16.07 5.07 -6.57
CA ASP A 251 -17.37 4.40 -6.68
C ASP A 251 -17.16 3.19 -7.60
N SER A 252 -17.40 1.99 -7.11
CA SER A 252 -17.15 0.76 -7.86
C SER A 252 -18.29 -0.23 -7.70
N GLU A 253 -18.51 -0.98 -8.78
CA GLU A 253 -19.44 -2.10 -8.87
C GLU A 253 -18.69 -3.33 -9.37
N VAL A 254 -18.86 -4.45 -8.68
CA VAL A 254 -18.17 -5.72 -8.95
C VAL A 254 -19.18 -6.85 -8.90
N GLU A 255 -19.26 -7.62 -9.96
CA GLU A 255 -19.92 -8.94 -9.95
C GLU A 255 -18.92 -9.98 -9.44
N TYR A 256 -19.37 -10.91 -8.62
CA TYR A 256 -18.51 -11.90 -8.01
C TYR A 256 -19.25 -13.19 -7.68
N ASP A 257 -18.48 -14.26 -7.56
CA ASP A 257 -18.97 -15.58 -7.18
C ASP A 257 -18.77 -15.84 -5.70
N SER A 258 -19.80 -16.35 -5.05
CA SER A 258 -19.76 -16.66 -3.63
C SER A 258 -19.26 -18.07 -3.36
N TYR A 259 -18.66 -18.25 -2.18
CA TYR A 259 -18.23 -19.56 -1.71
C TYR A 259 -19.37 -20.27 -0.98
N GLY A 260 -19.83 -21.39 -1.55
CA GLY A 260 -20.75 -22.32 -0.89
C GLY A 260 -19.99 -23.35 -0.07
N PHE A 261 -20.40 -23.56 1.21
CA PHE A 261 -19.71 -24.48 2.12
C PHE A 261 -19.64 -25.93 1.60
N ALA A 262 -20.62 -26.37 0.80
CA ALA A 262 -20.69 -27.72 0.25
C ALA A 262 -20.28 -27.81 -1.24
N THR A 263 -20.25 -26.68 -1.94
CA THR A 263 -20.13 -26.63 -3.41
C THR A 263 -18.83 -25.95 -3.88
N GLY A 264 -18.11 -25.26 -2.98
CA GLY A 264 -16.97 -24.42 -3.39
C GLY A 264 -17.44 -23.11 -4.00
N VAL A 265 -16.58 -22.46 -4.78
CA VAL A 265 -16.89 -21.24 -5.54
C VAL A 265 -17.64 -21.66 -6.82
N GLN A 266 -18.76 -21.05 -7.12
CA GLN A 266 -19.59 -21.34 -8.30
C GLN A 266 -20.22 -20.06 -8.83
N ASP A 267 -20.49 -20.04 -10.15
CA ASP A 267 -21.22 -18.96 -10.83
C ASP A 267 -22.52 -18.61 -10.08
N GLY A 268 -22.74 -17.33 -9.84
CA GLY A 268 -23.90 -16.80 -9.11
C GLY A 268 -24.20 -15.33 -9.42
N ASP A 269 -25.39 -14.88 -9.04
CA ASP A 269 -25.84 -13.50 -9.26
C ASP A 269 -25.46 -12.58 -8.08
N GLU A 270 -24.21 -12.65 -7.62
CA GLU A 270 -23.70 -11.79 -6.55
C GLU A 270 -23.04 -10.53 -7.10
N LYS A 271 -23.24 -9.43 -6.36
CA LYS A 271 -22.70 -8.13 -6.72
C LYS A 271 -22.36 -7.32 -5.48
N SER A 272 -21.29 -6.55 -5.52
CA SER A 272 -20.97 -5.56 -4.49
C SER A 272 -20.83 -4.16 -5.08
N ASN A 273 -21.36 -3.18 -4.34
CA ASN A 273 -21.13 -1.76 -4.61
C ASN A 273 -20.31 -1.18 -3.47
N THR A 274 -19.18 -0.56 -3.80
CA THR A 274 -18.29 0.07 -2.82
C THR A 274 -18.12 1.54 -3.12
N GLN A 275 -18.24 2.36 -2.08
CA GLN A 275 -17.94 3.78 -2.11
C GLN A 275 -16.87 4.06 -1.07
N GLU A 276 -15.76 4.65 -1.50
CA GLU A 276 -14.65 5.02 -0.64
C GLU A 276 -14.38 6.52 -0.76
N PHE A 277 -14.28 7.20 0.38
CA PHE A 277 -13.85 8.58 0.48
C PHE A 277 -12.63 8.67 1.39
N VAL A 278 -11.58 9.34 0.92
CA VAL A 278 -10.37 9.65 1.70
C VAL A 278 -10.10 11.14 1.56
N GLY A 279 -9.97 11.83 2.69
CA GLY A 279 -9.71 13.26 2.67
C GLY A 279 -8.78 13.70 3.79
N SER A 280 -7.90 14.66 3.50
CA SER A 280 -7.02 15.25 4.50
C SER A 280 -6.74 16.73 4.25
N ILE A 281 -6.42 17.42 5.35
CA ILE A 281 -5.84 18.75 5.35
C ILE A 281 -4.64 18.72 6.29
N SER A 282 -3.48 19.12 5.78
CA SER A 282 -2.23 19.27 6.54
C SER A 282 -1.78 20.71 6.54
N THR A 283 -1.27 21.17 7.68
CA THR A 283 -0.70 22.51 7.84
C THR A 283 0.73 22.38 8.33
N PHE A 284 1.66 22.94 7.59
CA PHE A 284 3.09 22.95 7.88
C PHE A 284 3.54 24.37 8.20
N PHE A 285 4.33 24.54 9.25
CA PHE A 285 4.95 25.81 9.58
C PHE A 285 6.18 25.61 10.48
N ASP A 286 7.12 26.54 10.37
CA ASP A 286 8.35 26.48 11.12
C ASP A 286 8.37 27.55 12.21
N LEU A 287 8.91 27.18 13.37
CA LEU A 287 9.15 28.08 14.49
C LEU A 287 10.65 28.13 14.81
N PHE A 288 11.07 29.18 15.51
CA PHE A 288 12.45 29.38 15.97
C PHE A 288 13.46 29.33 14.80
N ASN A 289 13.17 30.07 13.70
CA ASN A 289 14.00 30.12 12.48
C ASN A 289 14.24 28.75 11.84
N GLY A 290 13.21 27.90 11.81
CA GLY A 290 13.29 26.57 11.19
C GLY A 290 13.74 25.44 12.11
N SER A 291 14.17 25.75 13.36
CA SER A 291 14.62 24.71 14.29
C SER A 291 13.53 23.78 14.78
N LEU A 292 12.27 24.19 14.74
CA LEU A 292 11.10 23.37 15.03
C LEU A 292 10.16 23.41 13.84
N GLN A 293 10.08 22.30 13.12
CA GLN A 293 9.15 22.07 12.03
C GLN A 293 7.87 21.46 12.58
N ASN A 294 6.73 22.03 12.25
CA ASN A 294 5.44 21.58 12.76
C ASN A 294 4.53 21.12 11.64
N ASN A 295 3.81 20.03 11.89
CA ASN A 295 2.78 19.49 11.01
C ASN A 295 1.52 19.16 11.81
N PHE A 296 0.39 19.74 11.42
CA PHE A 296 -0.95 19.32 11.85
C PHE A 296 -1.65 18.64 10.70
N LEU A 297 -2.22 17.47 10.95
CA LEU A 297 -3.03 16.70 10.01
C LEU A 297 -4.40 16.45 10.62
N VAL A 298 -5.45 16.72 9.83
CA VAL A 298 -6.81 16.23 10.09
C VAL A 298 -7.21 15.43 8.88
N SER A 299 -7.69 14.19 9.09
CA SER A 299 -8.11 13.34 7.99
C SER A 299 -9.32 12.50 8.33
N GLN A 300 -9.99 12.04 7.27
CA GLN A 300 -11.14 11.16 7.33
C GLN A 300 -11.05 10.14 6.20
N SER A 301 -11.37 8.89 6.51
CA SER A 301 -11.65 7.85 5.52
C SER A 301 -13.01 7.21 5.81
N ASP A 302 -13.85 7.06 4.78
CA ASP A 302 -15.16 6.43 4.86
C ASP A 302 -15.24 5.35 3.78
N ILE A 303 -15.62 4.14 4.16
CA ILE A 303 -15.83 3.03 3.24
C ILE A 303 -17.23 2.48 3.48
N LYS A 304 -18.05 2.49 2.42
CA LYS A 304 -19.38 1.91 2.42
C LYS A 304 -19.45 0.79 1.40
N ARG A 305 -19.94 -0.37 1.81
CA ARG A 305 -20.12 -1.55 0.96
C ARG A 305 -21.54 -2.09 1.07
N ASP A 306 -22.19 -2.31 -0.06
CA ASP A 306 -23.52 -2.92 -0.17
C ASP A 306 -23.40 -4.19 -1.03
N TYR A 307 -23.81 -5.34 -0.50
CA TYR A 307 -23.75 -6.65 -1.15
C TYR A 307 -25.15 -7.10 -1.56
N TYR A 308 -25.26 -7.60 -2.78
CA TYR A 308 -26.52 -8.04 -3.37
C TYR A 308 -26.40 -9.50 -3.81
N THR A 309 -27.49 -10.26 -3.69
CA THR A 309 -27.68 -11.58 -4.30
C THR A 309 -29.02 -11.56 -5.01
N ASN A 310 -29.08 -11.93 -6.28
CA ASN A 310 -30.30 -11.84 -7.12
C ASN A 310 -30.93 -10.43 -7.08
N ASN A 311 -30.10 -9.38 -7.16
CA ASN A 311 -30.49 -7.97 -7.09
C ASN A 311 -31.19 -7.54 -5.77
N GLN A 312 -31.10 -8.35 -4.73
CA GLN A 312 -31.61 -8.01 -3.39
C GLN A 312 -30.45 -7.70 -2.45
N LEU A 313 -30.53 -6.57 -1.74
CA LEU A 313 -29.54 -6.22 -0.72
C LEU A 313 -29.56 -7.28 0.39
N THR A 314 -28.42 -7.97 0.55
CA THR A 314 -28.25 -9.03 1.55
C THR A 314 -27.44 -8.59 2.76
N PHE A 315 -26.48 -7.69 2.54
CA PHE A 315 -25.63 -7.15 3.59
C PHE A 315 -25.13 -5.75 3.21
N GLY A 316 -24.97 -4.88 4.20
CA GLY A 316 -24.33 -3.57 4.05
C GLY A 316 -23.41 -3.31 5.23
N ALA A 317 -22.32 -2.61 4.99
CA ALA A 317 -21.37 -2.18 6.02
C ALA A 317 -20.86 -0.79 5.68
N GLU A 318 -20.75 0.05 6.71
CA GLU A 318 -20.14 1.39 6.60
C GLU A 318 -19.16 1.58 7.75
N GLY A 319 -17.90 1.87 7.40
CA GLY A 319 -16.82 2.17 8.33
C GLY A 319 -16.31 3.57 8.11
N LYS A 320 -16.18 4.33 9.18
CA LYS A 320 -15.62 5.67 9.18
C LYS A 320 -14.45 5.74 10.13
N ARG A 321 -13.36 6.41 9.70
CA ARG A 321 -12.20 6.68 10.54
C ARG A 321 -11.85 8.17 10.45
N GLU A 322 -11.65 8.80 11.58
CA GLU A 322 -11.24 10.20 11.73
C GLU A 322 -9.92 10.23 12.49
N LEU A 323 -8.94 10.99 11.99
CA LEU A 323 -7.62 11.11 12.59
C LEU A 323 -7.25 12.58 12.74
N PHE A 324 -6.82 12.95 13.94
CA PHE A 324 -6.08 14.16 14.22
C PHE A 324 -4.66 13.80 14.61
N ARG A 325 -3.66 14.48 14.02
CA ARG A 325 -2.24 14.30 14.32
C ARG A 325 -1.53 15.63 14.41
N TYR A 326 -0.71 15.77 15.43
CA TYR A 326 0.33 16.78 15.51
C TYR A 326 1.70 16.12 15.55
N GLN A 327 2.64 16.62 14.76
CA GLN A 327 4.03 16.21 14.78
C GLN A 327 4.93 17.43 14.79
N GLY A 328 5.92 17.42 15.68
CA GLY A 328 7.03 18.39 15.73
C GLY A 328 8.34 17.67 15.44
N ASN A 329 9.16 18.25 14.56
CA ASN A 329 10.52 17.79 14.29
C ASN A 329 11.50 18.89 14.74
N VAL A 330 12.52 18.51 15.53
CA VAL A 330 13.56 19.41 16.03
C VAL A 330 14.92 18.87 15.65
N GLU A 331 15.63 19.61 14.84
CA GLU A 331 17.04 19.38 14.58
C GLU A 331 17.88 20.19 15.59
N PHE A 332 18.50 19.49 16.56
CA PHE A 332 19.36 20.14 17.55
C PHE A 332 20.73 20.52 16.97
N ASN A 333 21.24 19.69 16.08
CA ASN A 333 22.47 19.84 15.31
C ASN A 333 22.54 18.74 14.23
N GLU A 334 23.54 18.79 13.36
CA GLU A 334 23.74 17.81 12.28
C GLU A 334 23.79 16.34 12.73
N SER A 335 24.04 16.10 14.03
CA SER A 335 24.15 14.76 14.61
C SER A 335 22.91 14.29 15.37
N SER A 336 21.91 15.14 15.58
CA SER A 336 20.81 14.83 16.52
C SER A 336 19.50 15.46 16.08
N GLU A 337 18.52 14.62 15.80
CA GLU A 337 17.16 15.02 15.45
C GLU A 337 16.14 14.29 16.31
N VAL A 338 15.04 14.97 16.64
CA VAL A 338 13.92 14.44 17.41
C VAL A 338 12.62 14.69 16.65
N ALA A 339 11.80 13.67 16.53
CA ALA A 339 10.39 13.82 16.18
C ALA A 339 9.52 13.41 17.37
N PHE A 340 8.47 14.16 17.63
CA PHE A 340 7.49 13.86 18.67
C PHE A 340 6.09 14.23 18.20
N GLY A 341 5.07 13.61 18.77
CA GLY A 341 3.72 13.97 18.37
C GLY A 341 2.63 13.33 19.21
N LEU A 342 1.42 13.80 18.91
CA LEU A 342 0.16 13.38 19.50
C LEU A 342 -0.77 12.97 18.38
N GLU A 343 -1.51 11.89 18.59
CA GLU A 343 -2.51 11.39 17.66
C GLU A 343 -3.79 11.06 18.42
N SER A 344 -4.93 11.30 17.78
CA SER A 344 -6.24 10.85 18.24
C SER A 344 -6.99 10.29 17.05
N GLU A 345 -7.33 9.02 17.11
CA GLU A 345 -8.07 8.32 16.06
C GLU A 345 -9.40 7.83 16.62
N GLU A 346 -10.48 8.06 15.89
CA GLU A 346 -11.81 7.56 16.18
C GLU A 346 -12.33 6.78 14.98
N SER A 347 -12.72 5.52 15.22
CA SER A 347 -13.34 4.65 14.24
C SER A 347 -14.81 4.41 14.60
N LYS A 348 -15.70 4.42 13.59
CA LYS A 348 -17.14 4.22 13.77
C LYS A 348 -17.66 3.17 12.80
N VAL A 349 -18.48 2.27 13.28
CA VAL A 349 -19.21 1.27 12.49
C VAL A 349 -20.62 1.16 13.07
N ASP A 350 -21.63 1.54 12.29
CA ASP A 350 -23.02 1.64 12.75
C ASP A 350 -23.15 2.51 14.01
N PHE A 351 -23.57 1.91 15.13
CA PHE A 351 -23.73 2.58 16.43
C PHE A 351 -22.52 2.38 17.36
N ASN A 352 -21.50 1.65 16.92
CA ASN A 352 -20.32 1.35 17.71
C ASN A 352 -19.18 2.28 17.33
N GLN A 353 -18.38 2.65 18.30
CA GLN A 353 -17.19 3.47 18.10
C GLN A 353 -16.00 2.88 18.86
N SER A 354 -14.82 3.27 18.46
CA SER A 354 -13.55 2.88 19.05
C SER A 354 -12.61 4.07 18.97
N LYS A 355 -12.01 4.45 20.11
CA LYS A 355 -11.08 5.59 20.17
C LYS A 355 -9.74 5.15 20.72
N ILE A 356 -8.67 5.66 20.09
CA ILE A 356 -7.29 5.47 20.52
C ILE A 356 -6.54 6.81 20.50
N ASP A 357 -5.90 7.17 21.61
CA ASP A 357 -5.06 8.36 21.73
C ASP A 357 -3.61 7.92 21.89
N GLY A 358 -2.70 8.48 21.09
CA GLY A 358 -1.28 8.11 21.06
C GLY A 358 -0.34 9.27 21.30
N ILE A 359 0.76 9.01 21.98
CA ILE A 359 1.90 9.92 22.10
C ILE A 359 3.17 9.18 21.69
N PHE A 360 3.99 9.80 20.84
CA PHE A 360 5.24 9.20 20.39
C PHE A 360 6.42 10.15 20.51
N PHE A 361 7.59 9.56 20.64
CA PHE A 361 8.88 10.24 20.65
C PHE A 361 9.90 9.39 19.90
N LEU A 362 10.61 10.01 18.96
CA LEU A 362 11.66 9.40 18.14
C LEU A 362 12.92 10.24 18.29
N TYR A 363 14.05 9.58 18.41
CA TYR A 363 15.37 10.23 18.46
C TYR A 363 16.29 9.55 17.44
N GLU A 364 16.87 10.36 16.58
CA GLU A 364 17.89 9.92 15.64
C GLU A 364 19.22 10.54 16.01
N PHE A 365 20.26 9.70 16.09
CA PHE A 365 21.61 10.06 16.44
C PHE A 365 22.61 9.64 15.38
N ARG A 366 23.35 10.59 14.84
CA ARG A 366 24.37 10.45 13.79
C ARG A 366 25.73 10.87 14.35
N PRO A 367 26.43 10.05 15.17
CA PRO A 367 27.72 10.42 15.80
C PRO A 367 28.82 10.70 14.78
N ASN A 368 28.67 10.19 13.59
CA ASN A 368 29.54 10.41 12.42
C ASN A 368 28.83 10.00 11.13
N ASN A 369 29.44 10.25 9.98
CA ASN A 369 28.87 9.96 8.66
C ASN A 369 28.69 8.44 8.36
N LYS A 370 29.14 7.54 9.26
CA LYS A 370 29.07 6.09 9.07
C LYS A 370 28.00 5.41 9.92
N LEU A 371 27.62 5.98 11.05
CA LEU A 371 26.71 5.34 11.99
C LEU A 371 25.50 6.22 12.23
N ILE A 372 24.32 5.63 12.04
CA ILE A 372 23.03 6.25 12.37
C ILE A 372 22.29 5.28 13.26
N ILE A 373 21.77 5.78 14.36
CA ILE A 373 20.96 5.04 15.33
C ILE A 373 19.66 5.79 15.51
N SER A 374 18.54 5.14 15.27
CA SER A 374 17.22 5.72 15.58
C SER A 374 16.53 4.87 16.63
N THR A 375 15.95 5.53 17.62
CA THR A 375 15.17 4.88 18.68
C THR A 375 13.84 5.58 18.86
N GLY A 376 12.81 4.82 19.17
CA GLY A 376 11.47 5.34 19.36
C GLY A 376 10.73 4.67 20.50
N ILE A 377 9.83 5.42 21.09
CA ILE A 377 8.84 4.93 22.06
C ILE A 377 7.50 5.58 21.76
N ARG A 378 6.45 4.78 21.84
CA ARG A 378 5.07 5.25 21.70
C ARG A 378 4.21 4.61 22.78
N ASN A 379 3.27 5.38 23.30
CA ASN A 379 2.21 4.88 24.16
C ASN A 379 0.86 5.22 23.53
N ASP A 380 0.06 4.21 23.34
CA ASP A 380 -1.32 4.32 22.85
C ASP A 380 -2.27 3.93 23.99
N ASP A 381 -3.32 4.72 24.19
CA ASP A 381 -4.38 4.47 25.17
C ASP A 381 -5.71 4.28 24.44
N HIS A 382 -6.23 3.06 24.51
CA HIS A 382 -7.48 2.68 23.86
C HIS A 382 -8.60 2.61 24.89
N GLU A 383 -9.73 3.25 24.62
CA GLU A 383 -10.86 3.35 25.58
C GLU A 383 -11.38 2.01 26.11
N GLY A 384 -11.31 0.93 25.30
CA GLY A 384 -11.81 -0.40 25.68
C GLY A 384 -10.73 -1.39 26.12
N PHE A 385 -9.47 -1.22 25.68
CA PHE A 385 -8.39 -2.19 25.88
C PHE A 385 -7.22 -1.65 26.70
N GLY A 386 -7.29 -0.39 27.15
CA GLY A 386 -6.26 0.24 27.97
C GLY A 386 -5.00 0.61 27.20
N SER A 387 -3.93 0.87 27.93
CA SER A 387 -2.69 1.44 27.38
C SER A 387 -1.71 0.36 26.92
N LYS A 388 -1.05 0.62 25.77
CA LYS A 388 0.04 -0.20 25.23
C LYS A 388 1.24 0.68 24.88
N THR A 389 2.42 0.26 25.34
CA THR A 389 3.68 0.92 24.97
C THR A 389 4.44 0.04 23.99
N THR A 390 4.90 0.63 22.88
CA THR A 390 5.76 -0.01 21.87
C THR A 390 7.09 0.73 21.77
N ARG A 391 8.15 -0.03 21.45
CA ARG A 391 9.51 0.46 21.32
C ARG A 391 10.11 0.00 20.01
N LYS A 392 11.04 0.79 19.50
CA LYS A 392 11.80 0.48 18.29
C LYS A 392 13.21 1.00 18.42
N ILE A 393 14.16 0.23 17.88
CA ILE A 393 15.54 0.67 17.68
C ILE A 393 15.99 0.20 16.31
N THR A 394 16.66 1.08 15.57
CA THR A 394 17.25 0.76 14.27
C THR A 394 18.67 1.29 14.21
N GLY A 395 19.50 0.62 13.41
CA GLY A 395 20.88 1.04 13.20
C GLY A 395 21.29 0.84 11.74
N THR A 396 21.99 1.83 11.19
CA THR A 396 22.65 1.76 9.89
C THR A 396 24.15 2.01 10.09
N PHE A 397 24.96 1.12 9.55
CA PHE A 397 26.41 1.26 9.59
C PHE A 397 26.98 1.19 8.17
N LYS A 398 27.52 2.31 7.69
CA LYS A 398 28.21 2.42 6.40
C LYS A 398 29.65 1.94 6.58
N LEU A 399 29.89 0.65 6.32
CA LEU A 399 31.23 0.05 6.44
C LEU A 399 32.18 0.65 5.40
N SER A 400 31.67 0.90 4.19
CA SER A 400 32.31 1.68 3.11
C SER A 400 31.22 2.42 2.32
N ASP A 401 31.62 3.21 1.32
CA ASP A 401 30.66 3.86 0.41
C ASP A 401 29.81 2.84 -0.39
N GLN A 402 30.31 1.61 -0.49
CA GLN A 402 29.67 0.52 -1.24
C GLN A 402 28.92 -0.47 -0.35
N LEU A 403 29.20 -0.56 0.95
CA LEU A 403 28.63 -1.59 1.82
C LEU A 403 27.98 -0.97 3.04
N ILE A 404 26.68 -1.19 3.14
CA ILE A 404 25.84 -0.74 4.26
C ILE A 404 25.32 -1.97 5.00
N ILE A 405 25.42 -1.95 6.33
CA ILE A 405 24.82 -2.94 7.23
C ILE A 405 23.64 -2.28 7.93
N ARG A 406 22.53 -2.98 8.00
CA ARG A 406 21.30 -2.53 8.66
C ARG A 406 20.84 -3.53 9.69
N SER A 407 20.27 -3.02 10.78
CA SER A 407 19.60 -3.84 11.77
C SER A 407 18.45 -3.08 12.38
N SER A 408 17.35 -3.76 12.65
CA SER A 408 16.23 -3.21 13.37
C SER A 408 15.63 -4.21 14.35
N TRP A 409 15.09 -3.70 15.44
CA TRP A 409 14.22 -4.41 16.36
C TRP A 409 13.04 -3.50 16.67
N GLY A 410 11.84 -4.09 16.72
CA GLY A 410 10.64 -3.34 17.03
C GLY A 410 9.52 -4.19 17.58
N GLU A 411 8.63 -3.53 18.31
CA GLU A 411 7.38 -4.07 18.86
C GLU A 411 6.20 -3.54 18.04
N GLY A 412 5.16 -4.36 17.90
CA GLY A 412 3.89 -3.98 17.29
C GLY A 412 2.70 -4.42 18.14
N PHE A 413 1.57 -3.80 17.90
CA PHE A 413 0.31 -4.23 18.50
C PHE A 413 -0.86 -3.89 17.57
N LYS A 414 -1.98 -4.59 17.78
CA LYS A 414 -3.23 -4.32 17.10
C LYS A 414 -4.39 -4.50 18.08
N VAL A 415 -5.24 -3.49 18.18
CA VAL A 415 -6.49 -3.61 18.95
C VAL A 415 -7.51 -4.43 18.15
N PRO A 416 -8.39 -5.21 18.82
CA PRO A 416 -9.52 -5.86 18.16
C PRO A 416 -10.36 -4.82 17.40
N THR A 417 -10.82 -5.17 16.21
CA THR A 417 -11.73 -4.30 15.46
C THR A 417 -13.08 -4.19 16.16
N ILE A 418 -13.87 -3.17 15.79
CA ILE A 418 -15.26 -3.05 16.25
C ILE A 418 -16.03 -4.32 15.90
N PHE A 419 -15.86 -4.85 14.66
CA PHE A 419 -16.51 -6.08 14.23
C PHE A 419 -16.10 -7.27 15.12
N GLN A 420 -14.80 -7.50 15.35
CA GLN A 420 -14.31 -8.59 16.19
C GLN A 420 -14.84 -8.52 17.63
N SER A 421 -15.01 -7.31 18.15
CA SER A 421 -15.47 -7.07 19.53
C SER A 421 -16.98 -7.18 19.70
N THR A 422 -17.75 -7.09 18.62
CA THR A 422 -19.23 -7.01 18.68
C THR A 422 -19.94 -8.18 18.01
N TYR A 423 -19.27 -8.87 17.08
CA TYR A 423 -19.89 -9.96 16.31
C TYR A 423 -20.02 -11.24 17.10
N PHE A 424 -21.18 -11.87 16.98
CA PHE A 424 -21.45 -13.22 17.48
C PHE A 424 -22.45 -13.96 16.58
N CYS A 425 -22.34 -15.29 16.55
CA CYS A 425 -23.21 -16.17 15.78
C CYS A 425 -23.26 -17.59 16.37
N CYS A 426 -23.83 -18.52 15.62
CA CYS A 426 -23.63 -19.96 15.74
C CYS A 426 -24.04 -20.52 17.13
N GLY A 427 -25.02 -19.88 17.78
CA GLY A 427 -25.53 -20.27 19.10
C GLY A 427 -24.99 -19.44 20.28
N ALA A 428 -23.98 -18.59 20.05
CA ALA A 428 -23.60 -17.60 21.07
C ALA A 428 -24.66 -16.50 21.17
N THR A 429 -24.82 -15.93 22.36
CA THR A 429 -25.80 -14.87 22.65
C THR A 429 -25.17 -13.49 22.76
N THR A 430 -23.86 -13.42 22.89
CA THR A 430 -23.06 -12.20 22.99
C THR A 430 -21.69 -12.42 22.35
N ALA A 431 -21.04 -11.34 21.95
CA ALA A 431 -19.65 -11.39 21.53
C ALA A 431 -18.70 -11.80 22.66
N ASN A 432 -17.53 -12.32 22.31
CA ASN A 432 -16.51 -12.73 23.29
C ASN A 432 -15.84 -11.50 23.90
N ASN A 433 -16.10 -11.23 25.17
CA ASN A 433 -15.54 -10.12 25.92
C ASN A 433 -14.14 -10.38 26.51
N LEU A 434 -13.56 -11.55 26.26
CA LEU A 434 -12.21 -11.92 26.70
C LEU A 434 -11.15 -11.66 25.63
N ILE A 435 -11.56 -11.15 24.47
CA ILE A 435 -10.65 -10.82 23.37
C ILE A 435 -9.66 -9.74 23.81
N ARG A 436 -8.39 -9.90 23.43
CA ARG A 436 -7.27 -9.02 23.79
C ARG A 436 -6.56 -8.50 22.55
N PRO A 437 -5.86 -7.34 22.65
CA PRO A 437 -4.99 -6.88 21.57
C PRO A 437 -3.92 -7.89 21.19
N GLU A 438 -3.69 -8.04 19.89
CA GLU A 438 -2.56 -8.78 19.35
C GLU A 438 -1.25 -8.01 19.60
N THR A 439 -0.15 -8.74 19.73
CA THR A 439 1.18 -8.12 19.88
C THR A 439 2.22 -8.81 19.00
N SER A 440 3.20 -8.05 18.53
CA SER A 440 4.34 -8.61 17.79
C SER A 440 5.67 -8.07 18.27
N SER A 441 6.71 -8.85 18.03
CA SER A 441 8.11 -8.39 18.08
C SER A 441 8.86 -8.97 16.87
N SER A 442 9.74 -8.19 16.29
CA SER A 442 10.57 -8.65 15.18
C SER A 442 11.96 -8.05 15.25
N TYR A 443 12.94 -8.77 14.74
CA TYR A 443 14.25 -8.22 14.44
C TYR A 443 14.65 -8.53 13.00
N ASP A 444 15.41 -7.59 12.42
CA ASP A 444 15.96 -7.68 11.09
C ASP A 444 17.47 -7.49 11.15
N PHE A 445 18.16 -8.19 10.27
CA PHE A 445 19.56 -7.95 9.98
C PHE A 445 19.81 -8.11 8.49
N GLY A 446 20.44 -7.13 7.88
CA GLY A 446 20.72 -7.16 6.46
C GLY A 446 21.92 -6.34 6.05
N PHE A 447 22.34 -6.55 4.82
CA PHE A 447 23.33 -5.70 4.19
C PHE A 447 22.94 -5.36 2.75
N GLU A 448 23.45 -4.24 2.29
CA GLU A 448 23.27 -3.75 0.93
C GLU A 448 24.63 -3.38 0.35
N LEU A 449 24.90 -3.90 -0.83
CA LEU A 449 26.13 -3.70 -1.59
C LEU A 449 25.82 -2.91 -2.85
N PHE A 450 26.45 -1.76 -3.01
CA PHE A 450 26.39 -0.93 -4.20
C PHE A 450 27.61 -1.14 -5.08
N PHE A 451 27.43 -1.20 -6.39
CA PHE A 451 28.47 -1.32 -7.39
C PHE A 451 28.10 -0.52 -8.64
N ASN A 452 29.05 -0.34 -9.56
CA ASN A 452 28.87 0.45 -10.76
C ASN A 452 28.37 1.89 -10.46
N GLU A 453 29.13 2.63 -9.64
CA GLU A 453 28.82 4.01 -9.26
C GLU A 453 27.41 4.17 -8.62
N MET A 454 26.96 3.13 -7.90
CA MET A 454 25.66 3.01 -7.23
C MET A 454 24.42 2.86 -8.14
N ASN A 455 24.59 2.73 -9.45
CA ASN A 455 23.47 2.39 -10.35
C ASN A 455 23.01 0.94 -10.22
N SER A 456 23.79 0.13 -9.50
CA SER A 456 23.47 -1.27 -9.25
C SER A 456 23.61 -1.57 -7.78
N ASN A 457 22.66 -2.32 -7.22
CA ASN A 457 22.70 -2.73 -5.82
C ASN A 457 22.18 -4.15 -5.62
N PHE A 458 22.73 -4.80 -4.60
CA PHE A 458 22.27 -6.08 -4.09
C PHE A 458 22.01 -5.95 -2.60
N SER A 459 20.85 -6.41 -2.16
CA SER A 459 20.52 -6.47 -0.74
C SER A 459 20.02 -7.84 -0.33
N ILE A 460 20.35 -8.23 0.91
CA ILE A 460 19.77 -9.38 1.58
C ILE A 460 19.43 -9.01 3.01
N THR A 461 18.24 -9.39 3.46
CA THR A 461 17.77 -9.16 4.83
C THR A 461 17.22 -10.46 5.40
N TYR A 462 17.75 -10.89 6.53
CA TYR A 462 17.13 -11.91 7.38
C TYR A 462 16.14 -11.24 8.32
N PHE A 463 15.01 -11.88 8.58
CA PHE A 463 14.02 -11.44 9.56
C PHE A 463 13.53 -12.61 10.42
N ASP A 464 13.10 -12.28 11.64
CA ASP A 464 12.43 -13.19 12.55
C ASP A 464 11.38 -12.40 13.34
N GLN A 465 10.13 -12.84 13.25
CA GLN A 465 8.95 -12.15 13.79
C GLN A 465 8.06 -13.12 14.55
N ASP A 466 7.71 -12.76 15.77
CA ASP A 466 6.73 -13.45 16.59
C ASP A 466 5.48 -12.58 16.78
N ILE A 467 4.31 -13.18 16.58
CA ILE A 467 2.98 -12.59 16.83
C ILE A 467 2.33 -13.42 17.93
N LYS A 468 1.75 -12.76 18.92
CA LYS A 468 1.04 -13.39 20.05
C LYS A 468 -0.38 -12.89 20.14
N ASP A 469 -1.26 -13.74 20.68
CA ASP A 469 -2.67 -13.43 20.86
C ASP A 469 -3.38 -13.07 19.54
N GLN A 470 -2.99 -13.70 18.43
CA GLN A 470 -3.64 -13.45 17.12
C GLN A 470 -5.13 -13.73 17.20
N ILE A 471 -5.95 -12.85 16.62
CA ILE A 471 -7.39 -12.92 16.66
C ILE A 471 -7.92 -13.66 15.44
N ASN A 472 -8.64 -14.76 15.68
CA ASN A 472 -9.27 -15.54 14.61
C ASN A 472 -10.73 -15.83 14.95
N PHE A 473 -11.54 -16.07 13.91
CA PHE A 473 -12.90 -16.54 14.06
C PHE A 473 -12.94 -18.00 14.52
N SER A 474 -13.81 -18.32 15.48
CA SER A 474 -13.99 -19.66 16.02
C SER A 474 -15.48 -20.03 16.10
N PHE A 475 -15.85 -21.11 15.43
CA PHE A 475 -17.20 -21.68 15.56
C PHE A 475 -17.50 -22.16 16.98
N GLY A 476 -16.46 -22.56 17.73
CA GLY A 476 -16.59 -23.07 19.10
C GLY A 476 -17.09 -22.02 20.08
N VAL A 477 -16.64 -20.79 19.94
CA VAL A 477 -17.10 -19.64 20.74
C VAL A 477 -18.22 -18.86 20.06
N GLY A 478 -18.48 -19.13 18.77
CA GLY A 478 -19.46 -18.40 17.96
C GLY A 478 -19.08 -16.94 17.77
N GLY A 479 -17.80 -16.65 17.56
CA GLY A 479 -17.26 -15.31 17.43
C GLY A 479 -15.74 -15.32 17.27
N TYR A 480 -15.09 -14.26 17.71
CA TYR A 480 -13.64 -14.12 17.63
C TYR A 480 -12.96 -14.47 18.96
N GLU A 481 -11.81 -15.09 18.89
CA GLU A 481 -10.98 -15.40 20.06
C GLU A 481 -9.50 -15.24 19.74
N ASN A 482 -8.68 -15.03 20.77
CA ASN A 482 -7.23 -15.05 20.61
C ASN A 482 -6.77 -16.50 20.53
N ILE A 483 -6.05 -16.81 19.46
CA ILE A 483 -5.33 -18.08 19.32
C ILE A 483 -3.89 -17.93 19.81
N ASP A 484 -3.16 -19.04 19.80
CA ASP A 484 -1.75 -19.07 20.13
C ASP A 484 -0.87 -18.17 19.23
N SER A 485 0.44 -18.27 19.43
CA SER A 485 1.45 -17.50 18.69
C SER A 485 1.57 -17.93 17.23
N VAL A 486 2.03 -17.01 16.42
CA VAL A 486 2.53 -17.24 15.05
C VAL A 486 3.99 -16.81 15.01
N SER A 487 4.87 -17.68 14.51
CA SER A 487 6.28 -17.34 14.26
C SER A 487 6.55 -17.36 12.77
N SER A 488 7.22 -16.33 12.27
CA SER A 488 7.56 -16.17 10.86
C SER A 488 8.99 -15.72 10.71
N LYS A 489 9.80 -16.49 9.97
CA LYS A 489 11.20 -16.19 9.72
C LYS A 489 11.58 -16.44 8.27
N GLY A 490 12.60 -15.76 7.81
CA GLY A 490 13.00 -15.91 6.43
C GLY A 490 14.09 -14.94 6.00
N PHE A 491 14.25 -14.86 4.69
CA PHE A 491 15.13 -13.88 4.09
C PHE A 491 14.55 -13.31 2.81
N GLU A 492 14.94 -12.08 2.55
CA GLU A 492 14.51 -11.27 1.41
C GLU A 492 15.76 -10.86 0.63
N VAL A 493 15.71 -11.02 -0.68
CA VAL A 493 16.80 -10.64 -1.58
C VAL A 493 16.26 -9.67 -2.62
N ALA A 494 17.00 -8.59 -2.86
CA ALA A 494 16.74 -7.70 -3.99
C ALA A 494 18.05 -7.42 -4.73
N LEU A 495 17.99 -7.50 -6.05
CA LEU A 495 19.07 -7.14 -6.97
C LEU A 495 18.51 -6.16 -7.99
N ASN A 496 19.18 -5.02 -8.17
CA ASN A 496 19.05 -4.17 -9.34
C ASN A 496 20.42 -4.09 -10.00
N TYR A 497 20.51 -4.43 -11.27
CA TYR A 497 21.78 -4.52 -11.98
C TYR A 497 21.69 -3.89 -13.38
N GLU A 498 22.45 -2.84 -13.59
CA GLU A 498 22.64 -2.25 -14.91
C GLU A 498 23.57 -3.14 -15.75
N ILE A 499 23.00 -4.02 -16.58
CA ILE A 499 23.75 -4.88 -17.50
C ILE A 499 24.46 -4.00 -18.56
N SER A 500 23.77 -2.97 -18.99
CA SER A 500 24.28 -1.94 -19.91
C SER A 500 23.44 -0.70 -19.77
N LYS A 501 23.88 0.44 -20.34
CA LYS A 501 23.11 1.70 -20.39
C LYS A 501 21.69 1.57 -20.97
N LEU A 502 21.35 0.44 -21.57
CA LEU A 502 20.08 0.17 -22.24
C LEU A 502 19.30 -0.98 -21.58
N VAL A 503 19.93 -1.75 -20.70
CA VAL A 503 19.32 -2.96 -20.14
C VAL A 503 19.56 -3.03 -18.65
N ASN A 504 18.48 -3.02 -17.90
CA ASN A 504 18.45 -3.21 -16.46
C ASN A 504 17.82 -4.57 -16.12
N LEU A 505 18.44 -5.29 -15.19
CA LEU A 505 17.91 -6.50 -14.58
C LEU A 505 17.51 -6.18 -13.15
N TYR A 506 16.31 -6.57 -12.75
CA TYR A 506 15.96 -6.65 -11.33
C TYR A 506 15.53 -8.05 -10.95
N ILE A 507 15.81 -8.46 -9.71
CA ILE A 507 15.37 -9.73 -9.12
C ILE A 507 14.97 -9.47 -7.68
N ASN A 508 13.77 -9.87 -7.32
CA ASN A 508 13.25 -9.88 -5.96
C ASN A 508 12.91 -11.33 -5.61
N TYR A 509 13.41 -11.82 -4.46
CA TYR A 509 13.12 -13.15 -3.98
C TYR A 509 12.85 -13.12 -2.48
N SER A 510 11.92 -13.97 -2.04
CA SER A 510 11.55 -14.11 -0.64
C SER A 510 11.43 -15.59 -0.27
N TYR A 511 12.02 -15.95 0.85
CA TYR A 511 11.75 -17.18 1.56
C TYR A 511 11.10 -16.86 2.90
N ILE A 512 9.89 -17.41 3.16
CA ILE A 512 9.10 -17.14 4.36
C ILE A 512 8.64 -18.46 4.95
N ASP A 513 9.11 -18.81 6.13
CA ASP A 513 8.65 -19.97 6.89
C ASP A 513 7.80 -19.49 8.06
N SER A 514 6.48 -19.64 7.93
CA SER A 514 5.49 -19.20 8.93
C SER A 514 4.75 -20.38 9.52
N VAL A 515 4.75 -20.48 10.84
CA VAL A 515 4.10 -21.57 11.59
C VAL A 515 3.22 -21.03 12.73
N ASP A 516 2.17 -21.77 13.05
CA ASP A 516 1.34 -21.52 14.23
C ASP A 516 2.00 -22.06 15.52
N GLY A 517 1.39 -21.85 16.68
CA GLY A 517 1.88 -22.31 17.97
C GLY A 517 2.03 -23.84 18.11
N ASN A 518 1.46 -24.62 17.20
CA ASN A 518 1.57 -26.08 17.14
C ASN A 518 2.66 -26.53 16.15
N GLY A 519 3.33 -25.60 15.47
CA GLY A 519 4.34 -25.88 14.46
C GLY A 519 3.76 -26.23 13.08
N SER A 520 2.46 -26.01 12.83
CA SER A 520 1.85 -26.22 11.53
C SER A 520 2.08 -24.99 10.64
N SER A 521 2.37 -25.21 9.35
CA SER A 521 2.53 -24.10 8.38
C SER A 521 1.23 -23.29 8.27
N LEU A 522 1.35 -21.97 8.25
CA LEU A 522 0.21 -21.09 8.03
C LEU A 522 -0.38 -21.29 6.63
N LEU A 523 -1.71 -21.17 6.56
CA LEU A 523 -2.44 -21.31 5.31
C LEU A 523 -2.29 -20.07 4.42
N ASN A 524 -2.36 -20.29 3.10
CA ASN A 524 -2.31 -19.25 2.08
C ASN A 524 -1.01 -18.41 2.11
N ILE A 525 0.09 -19.04 2.46
CA ILE A 525 1.45 -18.47 2.42
C ILE A 525 2.35 -19.43 1.67
N ALA A 526 2.85 -19.01 0.51
CA ALA A 526 3.92 -19.72 -0.19
C ALA A 526 5.24 -19.49 0.54
N LYS A 527 6.06 -20.54 0.68
CA LYS A 527 7.40 -20.40 1.27
C LYS A 527 8.33 -19.60 0.38
N ASP A 528 8.20 -19.77 -0.94
CA ASP A 528 9.07 -19.15 -1.93
C ASP A 528 8.25 -18.28 -2.86
N SER A 529 8.69 -17.05 -3.08
CA SER A 529 8.14 -16.16 -4.11
C SER A 529 9.26 -15.37 -4.76
N ALA A 530 9.11 -15.07 -6.05
CA ALA A 530 10.11 -14.32 -6.80
C ALA A 530 9.47 -13.49 -7.91
N GLU A 531 10.07 -12.34 -8.19
CA GLU A 531 9.84 -11.58 -9.41
C GLU A 531 11.20 -11.20 -10.02
N ALA A 532 11.35 -11.39 -11.32
CA ALA A 532 12.52 -10.98 -12.06
C ALA A 532 12.10 -10.27 -13.35
N GLY A 533 12.77 -9.19 -13.70
CA GLY A 533 12.48 -8.45 -14.92
C GLY A 533 13.71 -7.94 -15.62
N LEU A 534 13.66 -7.99 -16.95
CA LEU A 534 14.58 -7.31 -17.85
C LEU A 534 13.87 -6.09 -18.40
N ILE A 535 14.42 -4.91 -18.15
CA ILE A 535 13.91 -3.64 -18.64
C ILE A 535 14.88 -3.15 -19.71
N TYR A 536 14.35 -2.86 -20.90
CA TYR A 536 15.10 -2.33 -22.03
C TYR A 536 14.63 -0.92 -22.33
N GLU A 537 15.54 0.05 -22.27
CA GLU A 537 15.30 1.45 -22.59
C GLU A 537 16.25 1.92 -23.67
N THR A 538 15.72 2.53 -24.73
CA THR A 538 16.54 3.22 -25.72
C THR A 538 16.48 4.72 -25.48
N THR A 539 17.56 5.40 -25.87
CA THR A 539 17.61 6.87 -25.87
C THR A 539 16.69 7.52 -26.92
N LYS A 540 15.95 6.69 -27.72
CA LYS A 540 15.17 7.22 -28.84
C LYS A 540 13.66 7.11 -28.60
N ASN A 541 13.05 5.98 -28.84
CA ASN A 541 11.58 5.95 -28.87
C ASN A 541 10.98 4.66 -28.32
N TYR A 542 11.81 3.70 -27.93
CA TYR A 542 11.33 2.38 -27.53
C TYR A 542 11.78 2.07 -26.11
N SER A 543 10.88 1.57 -25.29
CA SER A 543 11.21 0.84 -24.10
C SER A 543 10.34 -0.40 -23.98
N GLY A 544 10.75 -1.35 -23.17
CA GLY A 544 9.97 -2.54 -22.94
C GLY A 544 10.51 -3.35 -21.79
N SER A 545 9.69 -4.24 -21.27
CA SER A 545 10.07 -5.15 -20.19
C SER A 545 9.55 -6.55 -20.41
N LEU A 546 10.32 -7.53 -19.94
CA LEU A 546 9.92 -8.92 -19.78
C LEU A 546 10.00 -9.25 -18.30
N ILE A 547 8.89 -9.65 -17.69
CA ILE A 547 8.76 -9.91 -16.26
C ILE A 547 8.35 -11.37 -16.07
N ALA A 548 9.03 -12.05 -15.16
CA ALA A 548 8.69 -13.40 -14.70
C ALA A 548 8.29 -13.31 -13.22
N ARG A 549 7.13 -13.86 -12.88
CA ARG A 549 6.60 -13.96 -11.52
C ARG A 549 6.44 -15.42 -11.13
N TYR A 550 6.99 -15.80 -9.99
CA TYR A 550 6.90 -17.13 -9.42
C TYR A 550 6.28 -17.08 -8.03
N ASN A 551 5.34 -17.99 -7.78
CA ASN A 551 4.80 -18.26 -6.45
C ASN A 551 4.88 -19.76 -6.18
N GLY A 552 5.47 -20.13 -5.05
CA GLY A 552 5.58 -21.51 -4.60
C GLY A 552 4.22 -22.12 -4.25
N SER A 553 4.16 -23.43 -4.11
CA SER A 553 2.93 -24.10 -3.68
C SER A 553 2.59 -23.76 -2.22
N GLU A 554 1.29 -23.74 -1.93
CA GLU A 554 0.76 -23.39 -0.61
C GLU A 554 -0.46 -24.24 -0.25
N SER A 555 -0.76 -24.31 1.04
CA SER A 555 -1.95 -24.97 1.54
C SER A 555 -3.04 -23.95 1.83
N SER A 556 -4.29 -24.27 1.49
CA SER A 556 -5.47 -23.53 1.92
C SER A 556 -6.35 -24.43 2.82
N SER A 557 -7.40 -23.87 3.41
CA SER A 557 -8.37 -24.65 4.18
C SER A 557 -9.12 -25.68 3.33
N TYR A 558 -9.11 -25.54 2.01
CA TYR A 558 -9.92 -26.31 1.07
C TYR A 558 -9.09 -27.24 0.19
N GLY A 559 -7.77 -27.07 0.17
CA GLY A 559 -6.90 -27.88 -0.67
C GLY A 559 -5.53 -27.25 -0.85
N LYS A 560 -4.74 -27.84 -1.74
CA LYS A 560 -3.44 -27.36 -2.12
C LYS A 560 -3.56 -26.44 -3.34
N ILE A 561 -2.88 -25.30 -3.32
CA ILE A 561 -2.66 -24.44 -4.47
C ILE A 561 -1.25 -24.77 -4.99
N ASP A 562 -1.16 -25.16 -6.26
CA ASP A 562 0.10 -25.52 -6.88
C ASP A 562 0.95 -24.27 -7.18
N SER A 563 2.26 -24.47 -7.28
CA SER A 563 3.18 -23.41 -7.69
C SER A 563 2.94 -23.01 -9.15
N TRP A 564 3.16 -21.75 -9.48
CA TRP A 564 3.01 -21.23 -10.82
C TRP A 564 4.11 -20.25 -11.20
N ILE A 565 4.29 -20.07 -12.50
CA ILE A 565 5.17 -19.06 -13.07
C ILE A 565 4.47 -18.35 -14.22
N ARG A 566 4.34 -17.02 -14.13
CA ARG A 566 3.72 -16.17 -15.14
C ARG A 566 4.77 -15.28 -15.80
N PHE A 567 4.67 -15.10 -17.10
CA PHE A 567 5.49 -14.17 -17.85
C PHE A 567 4.62 -13.07 -18.45
N ASP A 568 5.06 -11.82 -18.24
CA ASP A 568 4.41 -10.62 -18.77
C ASP A 568 5.39 -9.84 -19.66
N VAL A 569 4.87 -9.25 -20.74
CA VAL A 569 5.65 -8.40 -21.66
C VAL A 569 4.99 -7.05 -21.80
N ASN A 570 5.76 -6.00 -21.65
CA ASN A 570 5.31 -4.63 -21.86
C ASN A 570 6.19 -3.96 -22.92
N GLY A 571 5.60 -3.03 -23.65
CA GLY A 571 6.32 -2.22 -24.61
C GLY A 571 5.70 -0.85 -24.73
N LEU A 572 6.57 0.14 -24.99
CA LEU A 572 6.20 1.53 -25.13
C LEU A 572 6.89 2.10 -26.37
N TYR A 573 6.15 2.90 -27.12
CA TYR A 573 6.66 3.67 -28.25
C TYR A 573 6.30 5.14 -28.11
N ARG A 574 7.31 6.01 -27.99
CA ARG A 574 7.13 7.47 -27.94
C ARG A 574 6.82 8.00 -29.33
N LEU A 575 5.61 8.52 -29.50
CA LEU A 575 5.14 9.14 -30.74
C LEU A 575 5.68 10.57 -30.86
N SER A 576 5.78 11.28 -29.73
CA SER A 576 6.34 12.63 -29.59
C SER A 576 6.87 12.80 -28.17
N ASP A 577 7.42 13.97 -27.84
CA ASP A 577 7.85 14.29 -26.47
C ASP A 577 6.68 14.30 -25.47
N SER A 578 5.45 14.48 -25.96
CA SER A 578 4.23 14.57 -25.15
C SER A 578 3.25 13.40 -25.32
N SER A 579 3.56 12.40 -26.15
CA SER A 579 2.63 11.29 -26.41
C SER A 579 3.33 9.96 -26.63
N GLU A 580 2.73 8.89 -26.11
CA GLU A 580 3.26 7.54 -26.19
C GLU A 580 2.15 6.51 -26.43
N LEU A 581 2.46 5.53 -27.25
CA LEU A 581 1.67 4.31 -27.43
C LEU A 581 2.30 3.21 -26.57
N TYR A 582 1.50 2.46 -25.83
CA TYR A 582 1.98 1.32 -25.06
C TYR A 582 1.13 0.10 -25.31
N PHE A 583 1.74 -1.07 -25.13
CA PHE A 583 1.04 -2.34 -25.11
C PHE A 583 1.55 -3.20 -23.95
N ARG A 584 0.73 -4.12 -23.50
CA ARG A 584 1.12 -5.16 -22.53
C ARG A 584 0.43 -6.47 -22.88
N ILE A 585 1.18 -7.55 -22.68
CA ILE A 585 0.68 -8.93 -22.77
C ILE A 585 0.93 -9.56 -21.40
N GLU A 586 -0.13 -9.92 -20.73
CA GLU A 586 -0.07 -10.62 -19.45
C GLU A 586 -0.26 -12.11 -19.66
N ASN A 587 0.39 -12.90 -18.80
CA ASN A 587 0.35 -14.35 -18.89
C ASN A 587 0.72 -14.87 -20.29
N LEU A 588 1.87 -14.45 -20.80
CA LEU A 588 2.33 -14.72 -22.17
C LEU A 588 2.26 -16.22 -22.56
N LEU A 589 2.57 -17.10 -21.61
CA LEU A 589 2.62 -18.54 -21.83
C LEU A 589 1.28 -19.26 -21.56
N ASP A 590 0.23 -18.50 -21.18
CA ASP A 590 -1.10 -19.03 -20.91
C ASP A 590 -1.13 -20.03 -19.74
N GLU A 591 -0.40 -19.71 -18.67
CA GLU A 591 -0.35 -20.52 -17.45
C GLU A 591 -1.72 -20.55 -16.76
N GLU A 592 -2.21 -21.73 -16.43
CA GLU A 592 -3.42 -21.92 -15.63
C GLU A 592 -3.05 -22.02 -14.16
N TYR A 593 -3.41 -21.02 -13.34
CA TYR A 593 -3.06 -20.98 -11.93
C TYR A 593 -4.19 -20.42 -11.06
N GLN A 594 -4.03 -20.52 -9.76
CA GLN A 594 -4.90 -19.91 -8.75
C GLN A 594 -4.06 -19.11 -7.77
N GLN A 595 -4.58 -17.96 -7.32
CA GLN A 595 -4.06 -17.23 -6.15
C GLN A 595 -4.85 -17.57 -4.89
N VAL A 596 -6.13 -17.87 -5.04
CA VAL A 596 -7.04 -18.32 -3.98
C VAL A 596 -7.74 -19.58 -4.47
N PHE A 597 -7.83 -20.60 -3.64
CA PHE A 597 -8.42 -21.88 -4.01
C PHE A 597 -9.87 -21.73 -4.51
N GLY A 598 -10.15 -22.27 -5.68
CA GLY A 598 -11.47 -22.24 -6.33
C GLY A 598 -11.75 -20.98 -7.14
N TYR A 599 -10.86 -19.98 -7.11
CA TYR A 599 -10.98 -18.76 -7.92
C TYR A 599 -10.08 -18.83 -9.16
N GLY A 600 -10.64 -18.45 -10.30
CA GLY A 600 -9.94 -18.39 -11.58
C GLY A 600 -8.99 -17.20 -11.69
N THR A 601 -8.07 -17.28 -12.62
CA THR A 601 -7.18 -16.17 -13.00
C THR A 601 -7.24 -15.94 -14.51
N PRO A 602 -6.95 -14.70 -14.98
CA PRO A 602 -6.98 -14.41 -16.41
C PRO A 602 -6.02 -15.29 -17.23
N GLU A 603 -6.50 -15.79 -18.35
CA GLU A 603 -5.69 -16.39 -19.39
C GLU A 603 -4.76 -15.36 -20.02
N ARG A 604 -3.94 -15.78 -21.01
CA ARG A 604 -3.15 -14.84 -21.80
C ARG A 604 -4.01 -13.70 -22.33
N SER A 605 -3.63 -12.49 -22.00
CA SER A 605 -4.39 -11.28 -22.29
C SER A 605 -3.52 -10.20 -22.92
N GLY A 606 -4.11 -9.38 -23.77
CA GLY A 606 -3.42 -8.30 -24.46
C GLY A 606 -4.17 -6.97 -24.31
N PHE A 607 -3.41 -5.89 -24.14
CA PHE A 607 -3.92 -4.53 -23.93
C PHE A 607 -3.10 -3.54 -24.76
N ILE A 608 -3.75 -2.49 -25.23
CA ILE A 608 -3.10 -1.39 -25.97
C ILE A 608 -3.67 -0.07 -25.48
N GLY A 609 -2.81 0.92 -25.30
CA GLY A 609 -3.21 2.21 -24.81
C GLY A 609 -2.37 3.36 -25.35
N LEU A 610 -2.91 4.56 -25.18
CA LEU A 610 -2.28 5.83 -25.55
C LEU A 610 -2.23 6.73 -24.31
N ARG A 611 -1.11 7.42 -24.11
CA ARG A 611 -0.95 8.50 -23.11
C ARG A 611 -0.47 9.76 -23.80
N ALA A 612 -0.98 10.90 -23.34
CA ALA A 612 -0.50 12.20 -23.80
C ALA A 612 -0.52 13.20 -22.64
N ASN A 613 0.52 14.05 -22.58
CA ASN A 613 0.69 15.13 -21.61
C ASN A 613 0.94 16.44 -22.37
N PHE A 614 0.20 17.50 -22.05
CA PHE A 614 0.25 18.81 -22.73
C PHE A 614 0.56 19.94 -21.76
#